data_65c4313d292e1e8b7a8c6313e63a4b74
#
_entry.id   65c4313d292e1e8b7a8c6313e63a4b74
#
_cell.length_a   1.000
_cell.length_b   1.000
_cell.length_c   1.000
_cell.angle_alpha   90.00
_cell.angle_beta   90.00
_cell.angle_gamma   90.00
#
_symmetry.space_group_name_H-M   'P 1'
#
loop_
_entity.id
_entity.type
_entity.pdbx_description
1 polymer ?
#
loop_
_entity_poly.entity_id
_entity_poly.type
_entity_poly.pdbx_seq_one_letter_code
_entity_poly.pdbx_strand_id
1 'polypeptide(L)'
;SKDDDGPSGKIDLKVQAVAPTTEDKVPDYSQFTVTVSSERDGKTMTESLDASGSATFNLDIGSYGIEIRGKENGKEYFGTTGMAQYGQSTTVSVDVENLSVHYTGNMDGIVLSELFYNGGTYGGTMMHPDQYIVIANNSDREINVSGLALAQASNMNTLPCSDLTSLLPDYVVAANIYQIPAGQNYTLAPGEVYVIASQAQNHTESYTPNPEKDTGIPVDLSGADFELADNDAAMSGSAVDNPKVPNLTKIANSMPGGVTAWMHPYGIRPLFLFDASGIEWSSFKSQNGFTYNDRPKKDAAIQEYQGYKVPTNLIV
;
A
#
# COMPACT_ATOMS: atom_id res chain seq x y z
N SER A 1 24.74 19.81 31.34
CA SER A 1 23.40 19.27 31.13
C SER A 1 22.45 20.48 31.05
N LYS A 2 21.91 20.72 29.89
CA LYS A 2 20.73 21.56 29.75
C LYS A 2 19.56 20.64 30.00
N ASP A 3 18.94 20.77 31.15
CA ASP A 3 17.61 20.23 31.39
C ASP A 3 16.68 20.94 30.41
N ASP A 4 16.16 20.17 29.46
CA ASP A 4 15.13 20.64 28.53
C ASP A 4 13.81 20.62 29.30
N ASP A 5 13.58 21.67 30.10
CA ASP A 5 12.32 21.92 30.79
C ASP A 5 11.27 22.34 29.74
N GLY A 6 10.83 21.38 28.95
CA GLY A 6 9.62 21.55 28.17
C GLY A 6 8.44 21.87 29.08
N PRO A 7 7.32 22.38 28.53
CA PRO A 7 6.16 22.72 29.33
C PRO A 7 5.73 21.52 30.18
N SER A 8 5.80 21.67 31.49
CA SER A 8 5.41 20.65 32.47
C SER A 8 3.97 20.90 32.93
N GLY A 9 3.18 19.86 32.99
CA GLY A 9 1.81 19.92 33.48
C GLY A 9 1.00 18.71 33.05
N LYS A 10 -0.13 18.50 33.73
CA LYS A 10 -1.11 17.48 33.38
C LYS A 10 -2.26 18.10 32.63
N ILE A 11 -2.76 17.33 31.67
CA ILE A 11 -3.95 17.66 30.90
C ILE A 11 -4.94 16.51 30.95
N ASP A 12 -6.21 16.81 30.80
CA ASP A 12 -7.25 15.83 30.56
C ASP A 12 -7.56 15.80 29.06
N LEU A 13 -7.19 14.71 28.41
CA LEU A 13 -7.51 14.43 27.02
C LEU A 13 -8.75 13.55 26.94
N LYS A 14 -9.89 14.14 26.59
CA LYS A 14 -11.12 13.40 26.34
C LYS A 14 -11.14 12.96 24.87
N VAL A 15 -11.25 11.66 24.64
CA VAL A 15 -11.43 11.09 23.30
C VAL A 15 -12.90 10.79 23.10
N GLN A 16 -13.47 11.29 22.02
CA GLN A 16 -14.86 11.06 21.62
C GLN A 16 -14.90 10.35 20.27
N ALA A 17 -15.45 9.13 20.26
CA ALA A 17 -15.74 8.43 19.02
C ALA A 17 -16.89 9.12 18.28
N VAL A 18 -16.71 9.27 16.96
CA VAL A 18 -17.74 9.78 16.05
C VAL A 18 -18.13 8.63 15.13
N ALA A 19 -19.41 8.26 15.16
CA ALA A 19 -19.94 7.14 14.38
C ALA A 19 -19.90 7.42 12.88
N PRO A 20 -19.79 6.37 12.03
CA PRO A 20 -19.86 6.51 10.59
C PRO A 20 -21.19 7.12 10.16
N THR A 21 -21.15 8.09 9.26
CA THR A 21 -22.37 8.71 8.69
C THR A 21 -23.12 7.79 7.72
N THR A 22 -22.47 6.72 7.29
CA THR A 22 -23.02 5.71 6.37
C THR A 22 -23.89 4.67 7.05
N GLU A 23 -24.00 4.71 8.37
CA GLU A 23 -24.79 3.77 9.15
C GLU A 23 -26.03 4.44 9.75
N ASP A 24 -27.16 3.69 9.76
CA ASP A 24 -28.43 4.17 10.30
C ASP A 24 -28.46 4.24 11.83
N LYS A 25 -27.51 3.58 12.49
CA LYS A 25 -27.43 3.53 13.95
C LYS A 25 -26.02 3.80 14.43
N VAL A 26 -25.93 4.54 15.53
CA VAL A 26 -24.68 4.67 16.30
C VAL A 26 -24.31 3.30 16.89
N PRO A 27 -23.04 2.85 16.73
CA PRO A 27 -22.59 1.60 17.33
C PRO A 27 -22.77 1.57 18.85
N ASP A 28 -22.97 0.38 19.41
CA ASP A 28 -22.82 0.17 20.84
C ASP A 28 -21.34 0.15 21.20
N TYR A 29 -20.88 1.17 21.92
CA TYR A 29 -19.48 1.33 22.28
C TYR A 29 -18.98 0.42 23.41
N SER A 30 -19.81 -0.48 23.94
CA SER A 30 -19.44 -1.35 25.07
C SER A 30 -18.24 -2.27 24.80
N GLN A 31 -17.96 -2.58 23.54
CA GLN A 31 -16.85 -3.41 23.10
C GLN A 31 -15.73 -2.61 22.42
N PHE A 32 -15.75 -1.29 22.59
CA PHE A 32 -14.75 -0.41 21.99
C PHE A 32 -13.70 -0.01 23.01
N THR A 33 -12.46 0.03 22.57
CA THR A 33 -11.31 0.52 23.33
C THR A 33 -10.62 1.65 22.61
N VAL A 34 -10.03 2.54 23.37
CA VAL A 34 -9.16 3.60 22.85
C VAL A 34 -7.78 3.43 23.43
N THR A 35 -6.77 3.48 22.58
CA THR A 35 -5.35 3.44 22.93
C THR A 35 -4.71 4.78 22.58
N VAL A 36 -4.05 5.37 23.55
CA VAL A 36 -3.26 6.61 23.41
C VAL A 36 -1.79 6.24 23.50
N SER A 37 -1.02 6.62 22.49
CA SER A 37 0.43 6.32 22.38
C SER A 37 1.25 7.60 22.48
N SER A 38 2.21 7.64 23.39
CA SER A 38 3.13 8.78 23.58
C SER A 38 4.26 8.73 22.55
N GLU A 39 4.48 9.83 21.86
CA GLU A 39 5.63 9.99 20.95
C GLU A 39 6.97 9.98 21.72
N ARG A 40 6.98 10.54 22.93
CA ARG A 40 8.20 10.73 23.72
C ARG A 40 8.88 9.42 24.13
N ASP A 41 8.10 8.44 24.58
CA ASP A 41 8.63 7.20 25.16
C ASP A 41 7.97 5.93 24.61
N GLY A 42 7.06 6.07 23.63
CA GLY A 42 6.34 4.95 23.02
C GLY A 42 5.36 4.24 23.95
N LYS A 43 5.14 4.75 25.16
CA LYS A 43 4.18 4.14 26.09
C LYS A 43 2.75 4.31 25.59
N THR A 44 1.96 3.28 25.84
CA THR A 44 0.56 3.24 25.49
C THR A 44 -0.32 3.14 26.74
N MET A 45 -1.48 3.78 26.68
CA MET A 45 -2.56 3.64 27.67
C MET A 45 -3.83 3.26 26.94
N THR A 46 -4.57 2.32 27.49
CA THR A 46 -5.80 1.81 26.87
C THR A 46 -6.93 1.87 27.87
N GLU A 47 -8.06 2.44 27.45
CA GLU A 47 -9.30 2.54 28.21
C GLU A 47 -10.48 2.04 27.38
N SER A 48 -11.50 1.55 28.05
CA SER A 48 -12.78 1.26 27.40
C SER A 48 -13.57 2.54 27.17
N LEU A 49 -14.27 2.63 26.04
CA LEU A 49 -15.22 3.71 25.82
C LEU A 49 -16.46 3.51 26.72
N ASP A 50 -17.02 4.61 27.20
CA ASP A 50 -18.32 4.59 27.88
C ASP A 50 -19.48 4.49 26.87
N ALA A 51 -20.71 4.44 27.38
CA ALA A 51 -21.90 4.32 26.55
C ALA A 51 -22.07 5.48 25.54
N SER A 52 -21.50 6.64 25.82
CA SER A 52 -21.49 7.80 24.91
C SER A 52 -20.37 7.77 23.89
N GLY A 53 -19.49 6.79 23.93
CA GLY A 53 -18.31 6.68 23.06
C GLY A 53 -17.15 7.53 23.51
N SER A 54 -17.00 7.80 24.79
CA SER A 54 -15.96 8.66 25.36
C SER A 54 -15.03 7.92 26.31
N ALA A 55 -13.79 8.35 26.38
CA ALA A 55 -12.83 8.04 27.44
C ALA A 55 -11.95 9.25 27.72
N THR A 56 -11.51 9.41 28.97
CA THR A 56 -10.64 10.54 29.35
C THR A 56 -9.34 10.02 29.93
N PHE A 57 -8.23 10.58 29.45
CA PHE A 57 -6.87 10.28 29.90
C PHE A 57 -6.27 11.50 30.60
N ASN A 58 -5.68 11.28 31.77
CA ASN A 58 -4.87 12.30 32.43
C ASN A 58 -3.40 12.11 32.04
N LEU A 59 -2.86 13.01 31.25
CA LEU A 59 -1.58 12.89 30.57
C LEU A 59 -0.69 14.07 30.89
N ASP A 60 0.62 13.86 30.73
CA ASP A 60 1.57 14.98 30.63
C ASP A 60 1.34 15.76 29.33
N ILE A 61 1.65 17.04 29.32
CA ILE A 61 1.72 17.82 28.08
C ILE A 61 2.69 17.13 27.11
N GLY A 62 2.27 16.88 25.87
CA GLY A 62 3.10 16.17 24.89
C GLY A 62 2.36 15.79 23.61
N SER A 63 3.06 15.05 22.76
CA SER A 63 2.51 14.53 21.51
C SER A 63 1.98 13.10 21.68
N TYR A 64 0.77 12.87 21.22
CA TYR A 64 0.08 11.59 21.33
C TYR A 64 -0.64 11.22 20.04
N GLY A 65 -0.59 9.93 19.70
CA GLY A 65 -1.47 9.33 18.72
C GLY A 65 -2.64 8.62 19.39
N ILE A 66 -3.78 8.57 18.75
CA ILE A 66 -5.01 7.97 19.28
C ILE A 66 -5.52 6.93 18.30
N GLU A 67 -5.91 5.77 18.83
CA GLU A 67 -6.50 4.68 18.06
C GLU A 67 -7.74 4.15 18.78
N ILE A 68 -8.85 4.02 18.07
CA ILE A 68 -10.08 3.39 18.56
C ILE A 68 -10.32 2.11 17.77
N ARG A 69 -10.61 1.02 18.48
CA ARG A 69 -11.02 -0.27 17.91
C ARG A 69 -12.24 -0.80 18.64
N GLY A 70 -13.12 -1.44 17.90
CA GLY A 70 -14.28 -2.08 18.46
C GLY A 70 -14.92 -3.10 17.55
N LYS A 71 -15.80 -3.93 18.15
CA LYS A 71 -16.62 -4.90 17.41
C LYS A 71 -18.05 -4.80 17.88
N GLU A 72 -18.98 -4.85 16.94
CA GLU A 72 -20.41 -4.94 17.22
C GLU A 72 -21.10 -5.75 16.11
N ASN A 73 -21.87 -6.76 16.50
CA ASN A 73 -22.65 -7.58 15.56
C ASN A 73 -21.85 -8.12 14.37
N GLY A 74 -20.61 -8.56 14.63
CA GLY A 74 -19.72 -9.07 13.60
C GLY A 74 -19.04 -8.01 12.72
N LYS A 75 -19.30 -6.73 12.98
CA LYS A 75 -18.63 -5.61 12.29
C LYS A 75 -17.43 -5.16 13.10
N GLU A 76 -16.33 -4.89 12.41
CA GLU A 76 -15.13 -4.27 12.99
C GLU A 76 -15.11 -2.78 12.70
N TYR A 77 -14.81 -1.99 13.73
CA TYR A 77 -14.69 -0.54 13.65
C TYR A 77 -13.27 -0.10 14.01
N PHE A 78 -12.80 0.88 13.30
CA PHE A 78 -11.47 1.45 13.49
C PHE A 78 -11.50 2.96 13.27
N GLY A 79 -10.78 3.69 14.10
CA GLY A 79 -10.53 5.12 13.93
C GLY A 79 -9.17 5.47 14.48
N THR A 80 -8.49 6.44 13.87
CA THR A 80 -7.18 6.88 14.32
C THR A 80 -6.96 8.35 14.04
N THR A 81 -6.11 8.98 14.86
CA THR A 81 -5.51 10.27 14.58
C THR A 81 -4.00 10.08 14.44
N GLY A 82 -3.36 10.90 13.61
CA GLY A 82 -1.89 11.01 13.64
C GLY A 82 -1.40 11.58 14.98
N MET A 83 -0.07 11.58 15.17
CA MET A 83 0.57 12.25 16.30
C MET A 83 0.25 13.75 16.28
N ALA A 84 -0.20 14.27 17.40
CA ALA A 84 -0.50 15.68 17.58
C ALA A 84 -0.05 16.15 18.96
N GLN A 85 0.34 17.42 19.05
CA GLN A 85 0.74 18.06 20.29
C GLN A 85 -0.48 18.53 21.08
N TYR A 86 -0.54 18.15 22.35
CA TYR A 86 -1.56 18.57 23.29
C TYR A 86 -0.94 19.35 24.46
N GLY A 87 -1.22 20.63 24.53
CA GLY A 87 -0.69 21.54 25.56
C GLY A 87 -1.71 21.97 26.61
N GLN A 88 -2.96 21.57 26.45
CA GLN A 88 -4.06 21.90 27.37
C GLN A 88 -5.14 20.83 27.32
N SER A 89 -5.97 20.76 28.34
CA SER A 89 -7.12 19.86 28.37
C SER A 89 -8.07 20.16 27.20
N THR A 90 -8.46 19.12 26.48
CA THR A 90 -9.29 19.24 25.28
C THR A 90 -10.06 17.96 25.00
N THR A 91 -11.04 18.07 24.11
CA THR A 91 -11.76 16.91 23.54
C THR A 91 -11.28 16.72 22.10
N VAL A 92 -10.91 15.49 21.78
CA VAL A 92 -10.52 15.07 20.42
C VAL A 92 -11.60 14.14 19.88
N SER A 93 -12.20 14.52 18.77
CA SER A 93 -13.13 13.68 18.02
C SER A 93 -12.37 12.77 17.07
N VAL A 94 -12.68 11.48 17.11
CA VAL A 94 -12.06 10.47 16.25
C VAL A 94 -13.15 9.79 15.44
N ASP A 95 -13.12 9.98 14.14
CA ASP A 95 -14.05 9.30 13.24
C ASP A 95 -13.76 7.80 13.24
N VAL A 96 -14.78 7.00 13.52
CA VAL A 96 -14.71 5.53 13.50
C VAL A 96 -15.38 5.03 12.25
N GLU A 97 -14.70 4.19 11.51
CA GLU A 97 -15.21 3.59 10.29
C GLU A 97 -15.53 2.12 10.50
N ASN A 98 -16.62 1.68 9.89
CA ASN A 98 -16.94 0.27 9.78
C ASN A 98 -16.10 -0.34 8.67
N LEU A 99 -15.10 -1.12 9.02
CA LEU A 99 -14.19 -1.75 8.07
C LEU A 99 -14.90 -2.70 7.10
N SER A 100 -16.02 -3.29 7.53
CA SER A 100 -16.79 -4.21 6.69
C SER A 100 -17.57 -3.51 5.56
N VAL A 101 -17.82 -2.21 5.65
CA VAL A 101 -18.57 -1.45 4.62
C VAL A 101 -17.74 -1.28 3.34
N HIS A 102 -16.42 -1.31 3.46
CA HIS A 102 -15.51 -1.13 2.33
C HIS A 102 -15.28 -2.41 1.51
N TYR A 103 -15.77 -3.56 1.98
CA TYR A 103 -15.53 -4.86 1.34
C TYR A 103 -16.74 -5.33 0.52
N THR A 104 -17.09 -4.56 -0.52
CA THR A 104 -18.24 -4.87 -1.39
C THR A 104 -17.86 -5.65 -2.65
N GLY A 105 -16.62 -5.51 -3.12
CA GLY A 105 -16.07 -6.28 -4.25
C GLY A 105 -15.50 -7.63 -3.81
N ASN A 106 -15.34 -8.55 -4.77
CA ASN A 106 -14.84 -9.91 -4.50
C ASN A 106 -13.42 -9.94 -3.93
N MET A 107 -12.60 -8.94 -4.23
CA MET A 107 -11.21 -8.82 -3.78
C MET A 107 -11.00 -7.66 -2.80
N ASP A 108 -12.06 -6.97 -2.41
CA ASP A 108 -11.97 -5.89 -1.44
C ASP A 108 -11.45 -6.43 -0.10
N GLY A 109 -10.49 -5.73 0.47
CA GLY A 109 -9.76 -6.17 1.65
C GLY A 109 -8.37 -6.72 1.34
N ILE A 110 -8.03 -6.95 0.08
CA ILE A 110 -6.64 -7.18 -0.32
C ILE A 110 -5.91 -5.86 -0.31
N VAL A 111 -4.76 -5.82 0.33
CA VAL A 111 -3.95 -4.62 0.49
C VAL A 111 -2.49 -4.88 0.11
N LEU A 112 -1.79 -3.85 -0.31
CA LEU A 112 -0.33 -3.83 -0.36
C LEU A 112 0.18 -3.61 1.06
N SER A 113 0.67 -4.66 1.71
CA SER A 113 1.09 -4.61 3.12
C SER A 113 2.57 -4.30 3.29
N GLU A 114 3.39 -4.61 2.30
CA GLU A 114 4.82 -4.34 2.33
C GLU A 114 5.36 -4.07 0.93
N LEU A 115 6.27 -3.10 0.84
CA LEU A 115 6.98 -2.74 -0.38
C LEU A 115 8.47 -2.68 -0.09
N PHE A 116 9.24 -3.64 -0.61
CA PHE A 116 10.70 -3.61 -0.59
C PHE A 116 11.22 -3.07 -1.92
N TYR A 117 11.16 -1.77 -2.08
CA TYR A 117 11.44 -1.08 -3.34
C TYR A 117 12.91 -0.71 -3.51
N ASN A 118 13.64 -0.56 -2.41
CA ASN A 118 15.02 -0.08 -2.48
C ASN A 118 16.02 -1.20 -2.76
N GLY A 119 15.73 -2.43 -2.38
CA GLY A 119 16.60 -3.57 -2.58
C GLY A 119 18.05 -3.38 -2.11
N GLY A 120 18.86 -4.40 -2.25
CA GLY A 120 20.30 -4.27 -2.05
C GLY A 120 20.99 -3.69 -3.30
N THR A 121 22.06 -2.88 -3.22
CA THR A 121 22.83 -2.44 -4.40
C THR A 121 23.90 -3.45 -4.74
N TYR A 122 23.82 -3.96 -5.95
CA TYR A 122 24.81 -4.89 -6.48
C TYR A 122 25.67 -4.17 -7.53
N GLY A 123 26.95 -3.99 -7.24
CA GLY A 123 27.87 -3.38 -8.18
C GLY A 123 27.59 -1.92 -8.49
N GLY A 124 26.91 -1.20 -7.62
CA GLY A 124 26.59 0.21 -7.76
C GLY A 124 25.41 0.51 -8.68
N THR A 125 24.63 -0.47 -9.06
CA THR A 125 23.38 -0.27 -9.80
C THR A 125 22.22 0.02 -8.85
N MET A 126 21.36 0.97 -9.22
CA MET A 126 20.26 1.43 -8.38
C MET A 126 19.04 0.53 -8.38
N MET A 127 19.06 -0.57 -9.10
CA MET A 127 17.86 -1.39 -9.29
C MET A 127 18.18 -2.86 -9.11
N HIS A 128 17.44 -3.50 -8.22
CA HIS A 128 17.82 -4.74 -7.63
C HIS A 128 16.85 -5.85 -7.98
N PRO A 129 17.40 -7.03 -8.30
CA PRO A 129 16.56 -8.21 -8.53
C PRO A 129 15.86 -8.70 -7.28
N ASP A 130 16.24 -8.24 -6.08
CA ASP A 130 15.66 -8.63 -4.79
C ASP A 130 14.48 -7.75 -4.33
N GLN A 131 13.92 -6.94 -5.21
CA GLN A 131 12.67 -6.24 -4.91
C GLN A 131 11.50 -7.22 -4.75
N TYR A 132 10.61 -6.92 -3.82
CA TYR A 132 9.38 -7.68 -3.62
C TYR A 132 8.26 -6.81 -3.06
N ILE A 133 7.04 -7.28 -3.22
CA ILE A 133 5.87 -6.75 -2.53
C ILE A 133 5.17 -7.87 -1.77
N VAL A 134 4.43 -7.50 -0.74
CA VAL A 134 3.55 -8.39 -0.01
C VAL A 134 2.13 -7.89 -0.15
N ILE A 135 1.24 -8.76 -0.60
CA ILE A 135 -0.20 -8.53 -0.52
C ILE A 135 -0.76 -9.33 0.65
N ALA A 136 -1.72 -8.74 1.34
CA ALA A 136 -2.36 -9.35 2.50
C ALA A 136 -3.88 -9.31 2.36
N ASN A 137 -4.54 -10.33 2.91
CA ASN A 137 -5.98 -10.30 3.13
C ASN A 137 -6.27 -9.64 4.47
N ASN A 138 -6.65 -8.38 4.44
CA ASN A 138 -7.03 -7.60 5.63
C ASN A 138 -8.53 -7.61 5.88
N SER A 139 -9.24 -8.60 5.35
CA SER A 139 -10.68 -8.82 5.57
C SER A 139 -10.93 -9.95 6.56
N ASP A 140 -12.19 -10.18 6.88
CA ASP A 140 -12.67 -11.27 7.75
C ASP A 140 -13.13 -12.51 6.97
N ARG A 141 -12.92 -12.55 5.65
CA ARG A 141 -13.32 -13.63 4.75
C ARG A 141 -12.15 -14.14 3.93
N GLU A 142 -12.23 -15.38 3.48
CA GLU A 142 -11.31 -15.92 2.49
C GLU A 142 -11.52 -15.23 1.12
N ILE A 143 -10.43 -14.86 0.47
CA ILE A 143 -10.45 -14.20 -0.83
C ILE A 143 -9.61 -14.99 -1.83
N ASN A 144 -10.19 -15.32 -2.98
CA ASN A 144 -9.44 -15.83 -4.11
C ASN A 144 -8.89 -14.67 -4.92
N VAL A 145 -7.57 -14.55 -4.97
CA VAL A 145 -6.86 -13.48 -5.69
C VAL A 145 -6.45 -13.85 -7.10
N SER A 146 -6.94 -14.98 -7.63
CA SER A 146 -6.73 -15.32 -9.04
C SER A 146 -7.31 -14.24 -9.93
N GLY A 147 -6.49 -13.69 -10.82
CA GLY A 147 -6.88 -12.56 -11.66
C GLY A 147 -6.67 -11.16 -11.06
N LEU A 148 -6.17 -11.05 -9.84
CA LEU A 148 -5.74 -9.76 -9.29
C LEU A 148 -4.60 -9.19 -10.12
N ALA A 149 -4.71 -7.93 -10.52
CA ALA A 149 -3.67 -7.23 -11.26
C ALA A 149 -2.88 -6.28 -10.37
N LEU A 150 -1.58 -6.28 -10.58
CA LEU A 150 -0.64 -5.31 -10.04
C LEU A 150 -0.25 -4.35 -11.16
N ALA A 151 -0.43 -3.08 -10.95
CA ALA A 151 -0.13 -2.06 -11.93
C ALA A 151 0.79 -0.97 -11.40
N GLN A 152 1.59 -0.41 -12.31
CA GLN A 152 2.29 0.85 -12.09
C GLN A 152 1.58 1.96 -12.86
N ALA A 153 1.27 3.05 -12.18
CA ALA A 153 0.69 4.21 -12.83
C ALA A 153 1.67 4.88 -13.79
N SER A 154 1.12 5.51 -14.82
CA SER A 154 1.88 6.11 -15.91
C SER A 154 2.65 7.37 -15.54
N ASN A 155 2.29 8.06 -14.47
CA ASN A 155 2.95 9.31 -14.11
C ASN A 155 4.27 9.07 -13.41
N MET A 156 5.36 9.50 -14.04
CA MET A 156 6.73 9.44 -13.51
C MET A 156 7.23 10.80 -13.01
N ASN A 157 6.43 11.85 -13.16
CA ASN A 157 6.88 13.22 -12.92
C ASN A 157 6.33 13.76 -11.60
N THR A 158 7.11 14.65 -11.01
CA THR A 158 6.68 15.43 -9.84
C THR A 158 5.72 16.56 -10.21
N LEU A 159 5.53 16.83 -11.50
CA LEU A 159 4.61 17.83 -12.01
C LEU A 159 3.27 17.20 -12.41
N PRO A 160 2.15 17.87 -12.11
CA PRO A 160 0.84 17.41 -12.57
C PRO A 160 0.79 17.30 -14.08
N CYS A 161 0.27 16.19 -14.59
CA CYS A 161 -0.05 16.00 -16.00
C CYS A 161 -1.55 16.20 -16.20
N SER A 162 -1.93 17.24 -16.94
CA SER A 162 -3.34 17.58 -17.12
C SER A 162 -4.13 16.50 -17.86
N ASP A 163 -3.50 15.82 -18.82
CA ASP A 163 -4.13 14.72 -19.56
C ASP A 163 -4.49 13.55 -18.64
N LEU A 164 -3.66 13.26 -17.64
CA LEU A 164 -3.91 12.22 -16.66
C LEU A 164 -4.90 12.67 -15.58
N THR A 165 -4.73 13.88 -15.04
CA THR A 165 -5.59 14.37 -13.96
C THR A 165 -7.01 14.63 -14.41
N SER A 166 -7.23 14.91 -15.70
CA SER A 166 -8.57 15.09 -16.26
C SER A 166 -9.42 13.81 -16.25
N LEU A 167 -8.78 12.64 -16.09
CA LEU A 167 -9.47 11.35 -16.03
C LEU A 167 -10.00 11.01 -14.63
N LEU A 168 -9.51 11.71 -13.62
CA LEU A 168 -9.97 11.50 -12.24
C LEU A 168 -11.39 12.09 -12.05
N PRO A 169 -12.22 11.48 -11.22
CA PRO A 169 -11.95 10.29 -10.40
C PRO A 169 -12.23 8.95 -11.08
N ASP A 170 -12.56 8.92 -12.37
CA ASP A 170 -13.13 7.74 -13.04
C ASP A 170 -12.07 6.71 -13.45
N TYR A 171 -10.85 7.16 -13.77
CA TYR A 171 -9.78 6.31 -14.27
C TYR A 171 -8.41 6.65 -13.69
N VAL A 172 -7.58 5.61 -13.54
CA VAL A 172 -6.14 5.72 -13.37
C VAL A 172 -5.46 5.09 -14.56
N VAL A 173 -4.44 5.74 -15.14
CA VAL A 173 -3.72 5.20 -16.28
C VAL A 173 -2.56 4.34 -15.78
N ALA A 174 -2.53 3.07 -16.21
CA ALA A 174 -1.47 2.12 -15.94
C ALA A 174 -0.50 2.05 -17.13
N ALA A 175 0.81 2.10 -16.84
CA ALA A 175 1.87 1.85 -17.81
C ALA A 175 2.23 0.37 -17.87
N ASN A 176 2.38 -0.25 -16.71
CA ASN A 176 2.68 -1.67 -16.56
C ASN A 176 1.54 -2.37 -15.84
N ILE A 177 1.17 -3.55 -16.32
CA ILE A 177 0.16 -4.41 -15.73
C ILE A 177 0.67 -5.85 -15.72
N TYR A 178 0.73 -6.44 -14.55
CA TYR A 178 0.97 -7.87 -14.33
C TYR A 178 -0.22 -8.46 -13.59
N GLN A 179 -0.55 -9.70 -13.86
CA GLN A 179 -1.73 -10.36 -13.29
C GLN A 179 -1.34 -11.68 -12.63
N ILE A 180 -1.85 -11.93 -11.41
CA ILE A 180 -1.88 -13.26 -10.84
C ILE A 180 -2.71 -14.13 -11.79
N PRO A 181 -2.20 -15.31 -12.22
CA PRO A 181 -2.88 -16.11 -13.25
C PRO A 181 -4.36 -16.28 -12.97
N ALA A 182 -5.19 -15.94 -13.96
CA ALA A 182 -6.64 -16.01 -13.84
C ALA A 182 -7.15 -17.47 -13.93
N GLY A 183 -8.34 -17.71 -13.41
CA GLY A 183 -9.00 -19.00 -13.50
C GLY A 183 -8.40 -20.09 -12.62
N GLN A 184 -7.61 -19.73 -11.63
CA GLN A 184 -6.98 -20.63 -10.66
C GLN A 184 -7.63 -20.49 -9.28
N ASN A 185 -7.12 -21.23 -8.32
CA ASN A 185 -7.54 -21.13 -6.93
C ASN A 185 -6.35 -20.67 -6.08
N TYR A 186 -6.14 -19.35 -6.01
CA TYR A 186 -5.15 -18.71 -5.17
C TYR A 186 -5.84 -17.97 -4.03
N THR A 187 -6.16 -18.69 -2.96
CA THR A 187 -6.91 -18.15 -1.83
C THR A 187 -5.99 -17.65 -0.71
N LEU A 188 -6.42 -16.56 -0.08
CA LEU A 188 -5.87 -16.05 1.17
C LEU A 188 -6.95 -16.07 2.23
N ALA A 189 -6.73 -16.78 3.32
CA ALA A 189 -7.55 -16.65 4.53
C ALA A 189 -7.32 -15.27 5.19
N PRO A 190 -8.21 -14.85 6.10
CA PRO A 190 -8.00 -13.61 6.86
C PRO A 190 -6.61 -13.56 7.52
N GLY A 191 -5.86 -12.49 7.25
CA GLY A 191 -4.52 -12.28 7.78
C GLY A 191 -3.39 -12.99 7.01
N GLU A 192 -3.70 -13.86 6.06
CA GLU A 192 -2.68 -14.48 5.21
C GLU A 192 -2.10 -13.51 4.19
N VAL A 193 -0.90 -13.84 3.72
CA VAL A 193 -0.13 -13.00 2.78
C VAL A 193 0.39 -13.83 1.63
N TYR A 194 0.60 -13.19 0.48
CA TYR A 194 1.43 -13.67 -0.62
C TYR A 194 2.60 -12.71 -0.85
N VAL A 195 3.78 -13.28 -1.02
CA VAL A 195 4.99 -12.57 -1.43
C VAL A 195 5.14 -12.65 -2.94
N ILE A 196 5.24 -11.51 -3.58
CA ILE A 196 5.45 -11.39 -5.03
C ILE A 196 6.85 -10.82 -5.24
N ALA A 197 7.76 -11.64 -5.73
CA ALA A 197 9.15 -11.27 -5.97
C ALA A 197 9.35 -10.70 -7.38
N SER A 198 10.31 -9.81 -7.53
CA SER A 198 10.83 -9.47 -8.85
C SER A 198 11.46 -10.72 -9.48
N GLN A 199 12.36 -11.37 -8.75
CA GLN A 199 12.95 -12.67 -9.09
C GLN A 199 12.99 -13.53 -7.84
N ALA A 200 12.37 -14.71 -7.89
CA ALA A 200 12.26 -15.64 -6.76
C ALA A 200 13.53 -16.47 -6.57
N GLN A 201 14.63 -15.80 -6.29
CA GLN A 201 15.95 -16.39 -6.07
C GLN A 201 16.44 -16.13 -4.64
N ASN A 202 17.37 -16.94 -4.17
CA ASN A 202 18.10 -16.61 -2.96
C ASN A 202 19.21 -15.61 -3.29
N HIS A 203 18.90 -14.34 -3.16
CA HIS A 203 19.84 -13.26 -3.46
C HIS A 203 21.00 -13.18 -2.45
N THR A 204 20.92 -13.88 -1.32
CA THR A 204 21.99 -13.92 -0.31
C THR A 204 23.17 -14.79 -0.74
N GLU A 205 22.96 -15.79 -1.58
CA GLU A 205 24.00 -16.77 -1.94
C GLU A 205 25.07 -16.21 -2.85
N SER A 206 24.74 -15.23 -3.66
CA SER A 206 25.67 -14.61 -4.63
C SER A 206 26.08 -13.19 -4.25
N TYR A 207 25.76 -12.76 -3.04
CA TYR A 207 26.05 -11.40 -2.59
C TYR A 207 27.47 -11.29 -2.04
N THR A 208 28.27 -10.47 -2.71
CA THR A 208 29.58 -10.06 -2.19
C THR A 208 29.51 -8.56 -1.93
N PRO A 209 29.37 -8.12 -0.68
CA PRO A 209 29.25 -6.71 -0.38
C PRO A 209 30.51 -5.93 -0.77
N ASN A 210 30.31 -4.86 -1.49
CA ASN A 210 31.31 -3.83 -1.74
C ASN A 210 30.92 -2.59 -0.91
N PRO A 211 31.60 -2.28 0.21
CA PRO A 211 31.20 -1.21 1.11
C PRO A 211 31.13 0.18 0.47
N GLU A 212 31.81 0.38 -0.66
CA GLU A 212 31.79 1.64 -1.39
C GLU A 212 30.60 1.79 -2.34
N LYS A 213 30.02 0.67 -2.77
CA LYS A 213 29.00 0.64 -3.83
C LYS A 213 27.73 -0.08 -3.47
N ASP A 214 27.83 -1.04 -2.56
CA ASP A 214 26.70 -1.91 -2.20
C ASP A 214 26.10 -1.48 -0.87
N THR A 215 24.80 -1.28 -0.88
CA THR A 215 24.03 -0.90 0.30
C THR A 215 22.86 -1.85 0.48
N GLY A 216 22.48 -2.07 1.73
CA GLY A 216 21.39 -2.95 2.09
C GLY A 216 21.81 -4.39 2.36
N ILE A 217 20.85 -5.18 2.75
CA ILE A 217 20.99 -6.59 3.07
C ILE A 217 20.19 -7.37 2.03
N PRO A 218 20.83 -8.27 1.27
CA PRO A 218 20.11 -9.07 0.28
C PRO A 218 19.12 -10.02 0.97
N VAL A 219 18.05 -10.34 0.24
CA VAL A 219 16.92 -11.14 0.75
C VAL A 219 16.87 -12.49 0.03
N ASP A 220 16.51 -13.53 0.75
CA ASP A 220 16.15 -14.82 0.16
C ASP A 220 14.68 -14.81 -0.26
N LEU A 221 14.43 -14.74 -1.57
CA LEU A 221 13.10 -14.77 -2.18
C LEU A 221 12.80 -16.09 -2.88
N SER A 222 13.63 -17.12 -2.68
CA SER A 222 13.43 -18.43 -3.32
C SER A 222 12.13 -19.13 -2.94
N GLY A 223 11.54 -18.75 -1.81
CA GLY A 223 10.24 -19.24 -1.32
C GLY A 223 9.07 -18.29 -1.57
N ALA A 224 9.21 -17.30 -2.45
CA ALA A 224 8.11 -16.40 -2.80
C ALA A 224 6.92 -17.18 -3.41
N ASP A 225 5.73 -16.61 -3.32
CA ASP A 225 4.49 -17.23 -3.83
C ASP A 225 4.32 -16.98 -5.33
N PHE A 226 4.77 -15.84 -5.82
CA PHE A 226 4.79 -15.46 -7.23
C PHE A 226 6.05 -14.71 -7.57
N GLU A 227 6.40 -14.69 -8.86
CA GLU A 227 7.49 -13.86 -9.37
C GLU A 227 7.15 -13.24 -10.73
N LEU A 228 7.84 -12.18 -11.08
CA LEU A 228 7.73 -11.61 -12.43
C LEU A 228 8.45 -12.47 -13.45
N ALA A 229 9.64 -12.96 -13.14
CA ALA A 229 10.52 -13.82 -13.95
C ALA A 229 10.60 -13.43 -15.44
N ASP A 230 10.40 -12.17 -15.73
CA ASP A 230 10.42 -11.59 -17.06
C ASP A 230 11.72 -10.80 -17.23
N ASN A 231 12.25 -10.76 -18.44
CA ASN A 231 13.39 -9.89 -18.77
C ASN A 231 13.10 -8.42 -18.43
N ASP A 232 11.85 -8.03 -18.43
CA ASP A 232 11.42 -6.71 -18.00
C ASP A 232 11.62 -6.45 -16.50
N ALA A 233 11.68 -7.48 -15.69
CA ALA A 233 12.04 -7.39 -14.27
C ALA A 233 13.54 -7.36 -14.02
N ALA A 234 14.33 -7.68 -15.04
CA ALA A 234 15.78 -7.68 -14.97
C ALA A 234 16.33 -6.34 -15.46
N MET A 235 16.97 -5.62 -14.58
CA MET A 235 17.52 -4.29 -14.90
C MET A 235 18.85 -4.33 -15.66
N SER A 236 19.58 -5.42 -15.61
CA SER A 236 20.95 -5.50 -16.12
C SER A 236 21.27 -6.84 -16.75
N GLY A 237 20.29 -7.53 -17.27
CA GLY A 237 20.52 -8.85 -17.82
C GLY A 237 19.25 -9.66 -17.99
N SER A 238 19.38 -10.96 -17.99
CA SER A 238 18.25 -11.88 -18.07
C SER A 238 17.67 -12.14 -16.71
N ALA A 239 16.35 -12.11 -16.57
CA ALA A 239 15.68 -12.63 -15.41
C ALA A 239 15.97 -14.13 -15.25
N VAL A 240 16.11 -14.58 -14.01
CA VAL A 240 16.31 -15.99 -13.68
C VAL A 240 14.99 -16.52 -13.13
N ASP A 241 14.35 -17.37 -13.93
CA ASP A 241 13.10 -18.04 -13.53
C ASP A 241 13.35 -19.09 -12.45
N ASN A 242 12.47 -19.10 -11.44
CA ASN A 242 12.40 -20.20 -10.49
C ASN A 242 11.24 -21.11 -10.87
N PRO A 243 11.50 -22.30 -11.42
CA PRO A 243 10.43 -23.18 -11.92
C PRO A 243 9.49 -23.71 -10.84
N LYS A 244 9.79 -23.48 -9.55
CA LYS A 244 8.93 -23.84 -8.42
C LYS A 244 7.96 -22.73 -8.03
N VAL A 245 8.15 -21.52 -8.55
CA VAL A 245 7.36 -20.34 -8.21
C VAL A 245 6.56 -19.91 -9.44
N PRO A 246 5.22 -19.79 -9.34
CA PRO A 246 4.39 -19.33 -10.44
C PRO A 246 4.77 -17.91 -10.89
N ASN A 247 4.80 -17.71 -12.20
CA ASN A 247 5.03 -16.41 -12.79
C ASN A 247 3.74 -15.60 -12.88
N LEU A 248 3.81 -14.30 -12.64
CA LEU A 248 2.74 -13.40 -13.01
C LEU A 248 2.60 -13.35 -14.53
N THR A 249 1.38 -13.21 -15.01
CA THR A 249 1.12 -12.99 -16.44
C THR A 249 1.38 -11.52 -16.76
N LYS A 250 2.32 -11.25 -17.68
CA LYS A 250 2.56 -9.90 -18.20
C LYS A 250 1.44 -9.51 -19.15
N ILE A 251 0.70 -8.49 -18.79
CA ILE A 251 -0.42 -7.97 -19.58
C ILE A 251 0.02 -6.80 -20.46
N ALA A 252 0.72 -5.83 -19.88
CA ALA A 252 1.18 -4.64 -20.58
C ALA A 252 2.47 -4.11 -20.00
N ASN A 253 3.30 -3.56 -20.89
CA ASN A 253 4.44 -2.74 -20.54
C ASN A 253 4.52 -1.58 -21.55
N SER A 254 4.12 -0.40 -21.13
CA SER A 254 4.10 0.81 -21.95
C SER A 254 5.16 1.83 -21.51
N MET A 255 6.14 1.39 -20.72
CA MET A 255 7.17 2.29 -20.22
C MET A 255 8.10 2.76 -21.33
N PRO A 256 8.39 4.07 -21.40
CA PRO A 256 9.35 4.61 -22.36
C PRO A 256 10.74 3.96 -22.18
N GLY A 257 11.37 3.62 -23.30
CA GLY A 257 12.73 3.08 -23.31
C GLY A 257 12.88 1.61 -22.92
N GLY A 258 11.78 0.89 -22.74
CA GLY A 258 11.82 -0.53 -22.39
C GLY A 258 12.45 -0.82 -21.02
N VAL A 259 12.68 0.22 -20.22
CA VAL A 259 13.22 0.09 -18.86
C VAL A 259 12.07 -0.23 -17.92
N THR A 260 12.05 -1.43 -17.46
CA THR A 260 11.09 -1.89 -16.49
C THR A 260 11.74 -2.12 -15.17
N ALA A 261 11.91 -1.05 -14.43
CA ALA A 261 11.99 -1.21 -13.01
C ALA A 261 10.58 -1.55 -12.52
N TRP A 262 10.43 -2.65 -11.87
CA TRP A 262 9.17 -2.98 -11.25
C TRP A 262 8.78 -1.90 -10.24
N MET A 263 9.66 -1.60 -9.29
CA MET A 263 9.49 -0.47 -8.39
C MET A 263 10.67 0.49 -8.56
N HIS A 264 10.36 1.76 -8.73
CA HIS A 264 11.41 2.76 -8.81
C HIS A 264 11.90 3.12 -7.41
N PRO A 265 13.23 3.11 -7.14
CA PRO A 265 13.76 3.37 -5.80
C PRO A 265 13.41 4.75 -5.23
N TYR A 266 13.07 5.70 -6.07
CA TYR A 266 12.61 7.02 -5.63
C TYR A 266 11.10 7.15 -5.45
N GLY A 267 10.35 6.06 -5.61
CA GLY A 267 8.89 6.07 -5.44
C GLY A 267 8.12 6.90 -6.46
N ILE A 268 8.71 7.22 -7.61
CA ILE A 268 8.10 8.08 -8.62
C ILE A 268 7.04 7.38 -9.49
N ARG A 269 6.78 6.10 -9.24
CA ARG A 269 5.77 5.31 -9.95
C ARG A 269 4.83 4.66 -8.93
N PRO A 270 3.66 5.23 -8.73
CA PRO A 270 2.68 4.62 -7.84
C PRO A 270 2.29 3.21 -8.27
N LEU A 271 2.18 2.31 -7.30
CA LEU A 271 1.62 0.98 -7.47
C LEU A 271 0.17 0.97 -7.02
N PHE A 272 -0.62 0.17 -7.68
CA PHE A 272 -1.99 -0.09 -7.25
C PHE A 272 -2.43 -1.50 -7.66
N LEU A 273 -3.42 -2.02 -6.96
CA LEU A 273 -4.05 -3.30 -7.22
C LEU A 273 -5.46 -3.09 -7.77
N PHE A 274 -5.87 -3.92 -8.70
CA PHE A 274 -7.24 -3.93 -9.16
C PHE A 274 -7.75 -5.33 -9.51
N ASP A 275 -9.03 -5.54 -9.34
CA ASP A 275 -9.68 -6.80 -9.69
C ASP A 275 -9.84 -6.91 -11.22
N ALA A 276 -8.98 -7.70 -11.83
CA ALA A 276 -8.99 -7.98 -13.24
C ALA A 276 -9.54 -9.38 -13.58
N SER A 277 -10.15 -10.07 -12.62
CA SER A 277 -10.65 -11.43 -12.80
C SER A 277 -11.73 -11.54 -13.86
N GLY A 278 -12.50 -10.49 -14.10
CA GLY A 278 -13.54 -10.40 -15.11
C GLY A 278 -13.11 -9.72 -16.42
N ILE A 279 -11.84 -9.37 -16.56
CA ILE A 279 -11.36 -8.64 -17.74
C ILE A 279 -10.96 -9.62 -18.86
N GLU A 280 -11.51 -9.36 -20.06
CA GLU A 280 -10.97 -9.91 -21.30
C GLU A 280 -9.99 -8.90 -21.88
N TRP A 281 -8.71 -9.23 -21.89
CA TRP A 281 -7.64 -8.25 -22.11
C TRP A 281 -7.58 -7.66 -23.51
N SER A 282 -7.93 -8.41 -24.55
CA SER A 282 -7.90 -7.85 -25.91
C SER A 282 -8.95 -6.74 -26.07
N SER A 283 -10.14 -6.98 -25.58
CA SER A 283 -11.22 -5.98 -25.56
C SER A 283 -10.88 -4.80 -24.64
N PHE A 284 -10.33 -5.08 -23.46
CA PHE A 284 -9.93 -4.05 -22.54
C PHE A 284 -8.87 -3.11 -23.15
N LYS A 285 -7.84 -3.64 -23.75
CA LYS A 285 -6.77 -2.86 -24.39
C LYS A 285 -7.31 -2.02 -25.55
N SER A 286 -8.21 -2.59 -26.34
CA SER A 286 -8.84 -1.90 -27.45
C SER A 286 -9.69 -0.70 -26.98
N GLN A 287 -10.41 -0.87 -25.86
CA GLN A 287 -11.32 0.14 -25.34
C GLN A 287 -10.66 1.17 -24.44
N ASN A 288 -9.59 0.79 -23.73
CA ASN A 288 -8.97 1.57 -22.67
C ASN A 288 -7.56 2.06 -22.99
N GLY A 289 -7.05 1.83 -24.19
CA GLY A 289 -5.80 2.41 -24.61
C GLY A 289 -5.86 3.93 -24.54
N PHE A 290 -4.85 4.56 -23.99
CA PHE A 290 -4.80 6.00 -23.77
C PHE A 290 -3.44 6.58 -24.10
N THR A 291 -3.45 7.59 -24.94
CA THR A 291 -2.26 8.35 -25.32
C THR A 291 -2.31 9.72 -24.68
N TYR A 292 -1.25 10.13 -24.02
CA TYR A 292 -1.19 11.42 -23.35
C TYR A 292 0.16 12.10 -23.56
N ASN A 293 0.18 13.41 -23.39
CA ASN A 293 1.37 14.24 -23.51
C ASN A 293 1.85 14.69 -22.14
N ASP A 294 3.12 14.47 -21.86
CA ASP A 294 3.74 14.88 -20.60
C ASP A 294 5.20 15.32 -20.83
N ARG A 295 5.77 15.95 -19.81
CA ARG A 295 7.19 16.29 -19.77
C ARG A 295 7.92 15.34 -18.84
N PRO A 296 9.01 14.69 -19.28
CA PRO A 296 9.79 13.81 -18.41
C PRO A 296 10.47 14.56 -17.25
N LYS A 297 10.70 15.84 -17.40
CA LYS A 297 11.21 16.77 -16.37
C LYS A 297 10.85 18.22 -16.74
N LYS A 298 10.96 19.14 -15.78
CA LYS A 298 10.52 20.53 -15.89
C LYS A 298 10.90 21.26 -17.18
N ASP A 299 12.11 21.08 -17.65
CA ASP A 299 12.66 21.80 -18.81
C ASP A 299 12.79 20.93 -20.07
N ALA A 300 12.21 19.73 -20.03
CA ALA A 300 12.23 18.84 -21.18
C ALA A 300 11.13 19.17 -22.19
N ALA A 301 11.32 18.75 -23.43
CA ALA A 301 10.27 18.78 -24.43
C ALA A 301 9.09 17.88 -24.03
N ILE A 302 7.89 18.26 -24.45
CA ILE A 302 6.70 17.43 -24.33
C ILE A 302 6.92 16.14 -25.14
N GLN A 303 6.60 15.01 -24.54
CA GLN A 303 6.65 13.70 -25.18
C GLN A 303 5.29 13.03 -25.10
N GLU A 304 5.01 12.18 -26.07
CA GLU A 304 3.85 11.34 -26.11
C GLU A 304 4.11 10.01 -25.39
N TYR A 305 3.19 9.63 -24.53
CA TYR A 305 3.21 8.39 -23.77
C TYR A 305 1.92 7.61 -24.00
N GLN A 306 1.99 6.31 -23.76
CA GLN A 306 0.85 5.42 -23.86
C GLN A 306 0.66 4.65 -22.55
N GLY A 307 -0.58 4.30 -22.27
CA GLY A 307 -0.97 3.46 -21.15
C GLY A 307 -2.39 2.96 -21.33
N TYR A 308 -2.94 2.41 -20.28
CA TYR A 308 -4.29 1.88 -20.27
C TYR A 308 -5.10 2.48 -19.12
N LYS A 309 -6.30 2.99 -19.43
CA LYS A 309 -7.21 3.52 -18.42
C LYS A 309 -7.82 2.38 -17.63
N VAL A 310 -7.52 2.33 -16.35
CA VAL A 310 -8.14 1.38 -15.41
C VAL A 310 -9.27 2.09 -14.69
N PRO A 311 -10.52 1.59 -14.80
CA PRO A 311 -11.64 2.16 -14.03
C PRO A 311 -11.37 2.08 -12.53
N THR A 312 -11.59 3.18 -11.82
CA THR A 312 -11.30 3.26 -10.39
C THR A 312 -12.18 2.35 -9.54
N ASN A 313 -13.35 1.96 -10.03
CA ASN A 313 -14.23 0.99 -9.35
C ASN A 313 -13.67 -0.44 -9.33
N LEU A 314 -12.63 -0.74 -10.11
CA LEU A 314 -11.92 -2.02 -10.07
C LEU A 314 -10.75 -2.02 -9.07
N ILE A 315 -10.32 -0.86 -8.60
CA ILE A 315 -9.21 -0.75 -7.65
C ILE A 315 -9.66 -1.30 -6.30
N VAL A 316 -8.83 -2.18 -5.75
CA VAL A 316 -9.05 -2.82 -4.45
C VAL A 316 -8.25 -2.14 -3.36
#